data_367610f8c20e431e3a06f96bc8c6c5f5
#
_entry.id   367610f8c20e431e3a06f96bc8c6c5f5
#
_cell.length_a   1.000
_cell.length_b   1.000
_cell.length_c   1.000
_cell.angle_alpha   90.00
_cell.angle_beta   90.00
_cell.angle_gamma   90.00
#
_symmetry.space_group_name_H-M   'P 1'
#
loop_
_entity.id
_entity.type
_entity.pdbx_description
1 polymer ?
#
loop_
_entity_poly.entity_id
_entity_poly.type
_entity_poly.pdbx_seq_one_letter_code
_entity_poly.pdbx_strand_id
1 'polypeptide(L)'
;MQNKMKSLNNKYRIFLCGSDQIWNPNYFKKCNFLDFVWESNIKIAYAPSIGTTKLAENEKRRMKPYLDSFNKISVREQSSKNLIESVVEKPVQVVCDPVFLLSREKWIKSMQLKAPIGKYILCYFLGDNPEYQELSLIHISEPTRRTPIS
;
A
#
# COMPACT_ATOMS: atom_id res chain seq x y z
N MET A 1 23.20 -7.00 -2.71
CA MET A 1 21.73 -7.18 -2.86
C MET A 1 21.27 -6.96 -4.31
N GLN A 2 21.67 -5.89 -5.00
CA GLN A 2 21.26 -5.59 -6.40
C GLN A 2 21.55 -6.70 -7.42
N ASN A 3 22.72 -7.37 -7.37
CA ASN A 3 23.05 -8.45 -8.31
C ASN A 3 22.11 -9.66 -8.18
N LYS A 4 21.64 -9.96 -6.96
CA LYS A 4 20.68 -11.04 -6.73
C LYS A 4 19.29 -10.72 -7.28
N MET A 5 18.87 -9.45 -7.27
CA MET A 5 17.60 -9.03 -7.86
C MET A 5 17.66 -9.02 -9.38
N LYS A 6 18.78 -8.62 -9.99
CA LYS A 6 18.96 -8.65 -11.44
C LYS A 6 18.89 -10.06 -12.03
N SER A 7 19.35 -11.09 -11.32
CA SER A 7 19.28 -12.48 -11.78
C SER A 7 17.84 -13.00 -11.95
N LEU A 8 16.86 -12.36 -11.29
CA LEU A 8 15.45 -12.71 -11.44
C LEU A 8 14.92 -12.46 -12.87
N ASN A 9 15.54 -11.56 -13.62
CA ASN A 9 15.16 -11.27 -15.00
C ASN A 9 15.28 -12.46 -15.95
N ASN A 10 16.21 -13.38 -15.69
CA ASN A 10 16.34 -14.61 -16.44
C ASN A 10 15.28 -15.67 -16.06
N LYS A 11 14.65 -15.49 -14.88
CA LYS A 11 13.72 -16.47 -14.32
C LYS A 11 12.26 -16.07 -14.54
N TYR A 12 11.97 -14.78 -14.55
CA TYR A 12 10.62 -14.25 -14.63
C TYR A 12 10.51 -13.24 -15.78
N ARG A 13 9.37 -13.25 -16.48
CA ARG A 13 9.06 -12.31 -17.55
C ARG A 13 8.16 -11.16 -17.08
N ILE A 14 7.44 -11.36 -16.00
CA ILE A 14 6.49 -10.38 -15.44
C ILE A 14 6.90 -10.09 -14.01
N PHE A 15 6.98 -8.81 -13.69
CA PHE A 15 7.29 -8.29 -12.36
C PHE A 15 6.15 -7.39 -11.90
N LEU A 16 5.66 -7.67 -10.71
CA LEU A 16 4.57 -6.94 -10.09
C LEU A 16 5.08 -6.24 -8.82
N CYS A 17 4.79 -4.96 -8.65
CA CYS A 17 4.99 -4.25 -7.40
C CYS A 17 3.67 -3.70 -6.86
N GLY A 18 3.60 -3.52 -5.57
CA GLY A 18 2.42 -3.05 -4.83
C GLY A 18 2.05 -4.06 -3.73
N SER A 19 1.14 -3.83 -2.85
CA SER A 19 0.41 -2.56 -2.70
C SER A 19 1.14 -1.60 -1.73
N ASP A 20 0.38 -1.00 -0.78
CA ASP A 20 0.87 -0.08 0.24
C ASP A 20 1.50 1.22 -0.30
N GLN A 21 2.01 2.08 0.59
CA GLN A 21 2.59 3.39 0.28
C GLN A 21 4.02 3.27 -0.26
N ILE A 22 4.28 2.28 -1.10
CA ILE A 22 5.63 2.03 -1.65
C ILE A 22 6.15 3.16 -2.54
N TRP A 23 5.25 4.03 -3.03
CA TRP A 23 5.60 5.17 -3.87
C TRP A 23 5.54 6.52 -3.12
N ASN A 24 5.45 6.48 -1.78
CA ASN A 24 5.53 7.69 -0.98
C ASN A 24 6.90 8.36 -1.16
N PRO A 25 6.96 9.65 -1.58
CA PRO A 25 8.22 10.33 -1.86
C PRO A 25 9.16 10.46 -0.65
N ASN A 26 8.60 10.44 0.58
CA ASN A 26 9.37 10.46 1.82
C ASN A 26 10.17 9.17 2.05
N TYR A 27 9.73 8.06 1.46
CA TYR A 27 10.35 6.74 1.59
C TYR A 27 10.84 6.21 0.23
N PHE A 28 11.22 7.11 -0.68
CA PHE A 28 11.60 6.77 -2.04
C PHE A 28 12.73 5.74 -2.09
N LYS A 29 12.45 4.60 -2.70
CA LYS A 29 13.43 3.54 -3.00
C LYS A 29 13.26 3.11 -4.44
N LYS A 30 14.34 3.11 -5.21
CA LYS A 30 14.34 2.71 -6.64
C LYS A 30 13.77 1.30 -6.86
N CYS A 31 14.08 0.37 -5.96
CA CYS A 31 13.57 -1.01 -6.05
C CYS A 31 12.05 -1.10 -5.97
N ASN A 32 11.37 -0.15 -5.32
CA ASN A 32 9.90 -0.08 -5.28
C ASN A 32 9.30 0.26 -6.66
N PHE A 33 10.13 0.76 -7.57
CA PHE A 33 9.78 1.02 -8.97
C PHE A 33 10.33 -0.03 -9.91
N LEU A 34 10.79 -1.17 -9.39
CA LEU A 34 11.35 -2.26 -10.19
C LEU A 34 12.51 -1.82 -11.09
N ASP A 35 13.41 -0.96 -10.58
CA ASP A 35 14.56 -0.40 -11.31
C ASP A 35 15.57 -1.46 -11.77
N PHE A 36 15.56 -2.64 -11.16
CA PHE A 36 16.40 -3.78 -11.51
C PHE A 36 15.84 -4.62 -12.65
N VAL A 37 14.60 -4.39 -13.07
CA VAL A 37 13.93 -5.18 -14.14
C VAL A 37 14.33 -4.64 -15.51
N TRP A 38 14.71 -5.55 -16.40
CA TRP A 38 15.12 -5.23 -17.75
C TRP A 38 13.93 -4.76 -18.62
N GLU A 39 14.21 -3.93 -19.62
CA GLU A 39 13.18 -3.41 -20.54
C GLU A 39 12.47 -4.53 -21.34
N SER A 40 13.14 -5.64 -21.57
CA SER A 40 12.55 -6.82 -22.22
C SER A 40 11.49 -7.54 -21.38
N ASN A 41 11.37 -7.20 -20.10
CA ASN A 41 10.43 -7.79 -19.16
C ASN A 41 9.27 -6.84 -18.85
N ILE A 42 8.15 -7.41 -18.47
CA ILE A 42 6.91 -6.67 -18.20
C ILE A 42 6.90 -6.19 -16.74
N LYS A 43 6.68 -4.89 -16.55
CA LYS A 43 6.52 -4.25 -15.23
C LYS A 43 5.07 -3.83 -15.03
N ILE A 44 4.46 -4.27 -13.94
CA ILE A 44 3.08 -3.93 -13.58
C ILE A 44 3.08 -3.38 -12.16
N ALA A 45 2.38 -2.27 -11.96
CA ALA A 45 2.07 -1.77 -10.63
C ALA A 45 0.62 -2.10 -10.29
N TYR A 46 0.40 -2.79 -9.17
CA TYR A 46 -0.92 -3.12 -8.67
C TYR A 46 -1.17 -2.47 -7.31
N ALA A 47 -2.08 -1.52 -7.26
CA ALA A 47 -2.56 -0.85 -6.05
C ALA A 47 -1.48 -0.16 -5.16
N PRO A 48 -0.28 0.29 -5.64
CA PRO A 48 0.55 1.15 -4.80
C PRO A 48 -0.17 2.47 -4.49
N SER A 49 0.23 3.09 -3.38
CA SER A 49 -0.20 4.42 -2.97
C SER A 49 0.98 5.37 -2.95
N ILE A 50 0.73 6.65 -3.28
CA ILE A 50 1.70 7.72 -3.07
C ILE A 50 1.68 8.19 -1.61
N GLY A 51 0.56 8.01 -0.89
CA GLY A 51 0.43 8.35 0.52
C GLY A 51 0.50 9.86 0.83
N THR A 52 0.34 10.70 -0.20
CA THR A 52 0.26 12.16 -0.09
C THR A 52 -0.73 12.71 -1.12
N THR A 53 -1.22 13.91 -0.89
CA THR A 53 -2.15 14.60 -1.79
C THR A 53 -1.46 15.55 -2.77
N LYS A 54 -0.15 15.77 -2.60
CA LYS A 54 0.65 16.67 -3.45
C LYS A 54 2.02 16.08 -3.71
N LEU A 55 2.58 16.35 -4.88
CA LEU A 55 3.96 16.07 -5.26
C LEU A 55 4.64 17.37 -5.65
N ALA A 56 5.81 17.64 -5.08
CA ALA A 56 6.66 18.74 -5.50
C ALA A 56 7.26 18.45 -6.88
N GLU A 57 7.65 19.48 -7.63
CA GLU A 57 8.18 19.31 -8.99
C GLU A 57 9.49 18.51 -9.05
N ASN A 58 10.32 18.59 -8.01
CA ASN A 58 11.52 17.75 -7.89
C ASN A 58 11.17 16.27 -7.67
N GLU A 59 10.09 15.97 -6.94
CA GLU A 59 9.61 14.62 -6.73
C GLU A 59 9.01 14.02 -8.02
N LYS A 60 8.20 14.80 -8.73
CA LYS A 60 7.67 14.40 -10.03
C LYS A 60 8.81 14.08 -11.01
N ARG A 61 9.80 14.98 -11.14
CA ARG A 61 10.98 14.75 -12.00
C ARG A 61 11.76 13.51 -11.59
N ARG A 62 11.90 13.25 -10.28
CA ARG A 62 12.58 12.06 -9.76
C ARG A 62 11.83 10.76 -10.06
N MET A 63 10.50 10.77 -9.96
CA MET A 63 9.66 9.60 -10.15
C MET A 63 9.39 9.28 -11.63
N LYS A 64 9.31 10.30 -12.49
CA LYS A 64 8.91 10.17 -13.89
C LYS A 64 9.63 9.05 -14.65
N PRO A 65 10.97 8.95 -14.70
CA PRO A 65 11.65 7.93 -15.49
C PRO A 65 11.33 6.50 -15.03
N TYR A 66 11.03 6.33 -13.75
CA TYR A 66 10.62 5.03 -13.21
C TYR A 66 9.18 4.71 -13.59
N LEU A 67 8.26 5.66 -13.44
CA LEU A 67 6.84 5.49 -13.80
C LEU A 67 6.68 5.24 -15.31
N ASP A 68 7.45 5.95 -16.15
CA ASP A 68 7.45 5.72 -17.61
C ASP A 68 7.88 4.29 -17.98
N SER A 69 8.65 3.62 -17.14
CA SER A 69 9.12 2.26 -17.42
C SER A 69 8.06 1.16 -17.18
N PHE A 70 6.93 1.46 -16.56
CA PHE A 70 5.86 0.49 -16.32
C PHE A 70 5.02 0.27 -17.58
N ASN A 71 4.68 -0.98 -17.84
CA ASN A 71 3.75 -1.37 -18.91
C ASN A 71 2.30 -1.08 -18.53
N LYS A 72 1.95 -1.29 -17.26
CA LYS A 72 0.62 -0.98 -16.69
C LYS A 72 0.76 -0.43 -15.28
N ILE A 73 -0.09 0.56 -14.98
CA ILE A 73 -0.15 1.18 -13.66
C ILE A 73 -1.59 1.14 -13.16
N SER A 74 -1.79 0.59 -11.99
CA SER A 74 -2.99 0.77 -11.20
C SER A 74 -2.63 1.21 -9.78
N VAL A 75 -3.50 1.98 -9.15
CA VAL A 75 -3.34 2.52 -7.80
C VAL A 75 -4.59 2.25 -6.97
N ARG A 76 -4.50 2.36 -5.65
CA ARG A 76 -5.66 2.05 -4.79
C ARG A 76 -6.56 3.25 -4.48
N GLU A 77 -6.14 4.48 -4.79
CA GLU A 77 -6.95 5.68 -4.54
C GLU A 77 -6.90 6.69 -5.69
N GLN A 78 -7.98 7.48 -5.82
CA GLN A 78 -8.13 8.48 -6.87
C GLN A 78 -7.09 9.60 -6.77
N SER A 79 -6.66 9.97 -5.56
CA SER A 79 -5.61 10.98 -5.36
C SER A 79 -4.28 10.54 -5.99
N SER A 80 -3.86 9.30 -5.78
CA SER A 80 -2.65 8.75 -6.40
C SER A 80 -2.77 8.67 -7.92
N LYS A 81 -3.96 8.32 -8.47
CA LYS A 81 -4.21 8.36 -9.91
C LYS A 81 -3.95 9.74 -10.47
N ASN A 82 -4.60 10.77 -9.92
CA ASN A 82 -4.47 12.16 -10.41
C ASN A 82 -3.01 12.64 -10.36
N LEU A 83 -2.28 12.29 -9.29
CA LEU A 83 -0.87 12.65 -9.15
C LEU A 83 -0.01 11.97 -10.21
N ILE A 84 -0.19 10.66 -10.45
CA ILE A 84 0.62 9.93 -11.42
C ILE A 84 0.31 10.40 -12.85
N GLU A 85 -0.96 10.60 -13.20
CA GLU A 85 -1.36 11.14 -14.52
C GLU A 85 -0.84 12.57 -14.76
N SER A 86 -0.51 13.32 -13.69
CA SER A 86 0.20 14.61 -13.82
C SER A 86 1.71 14.46 -14.10
N VAL A 87 2.25 13.25 -13.99
CA VAL A 87 3.68 12.96 -14.18
C VAL A 87 3.95 12.22 -15.48
N VAL A 88 3.07 11.29 -15.86
CA VAL A 88 3.22 10.44 -17.04
C VAL A 88 1.99 10.46 -17.93
N GLU A 89 2.20 10.35 -19.25
CA GLU A 89 1.13 10.26 -20.24
C GLU A 89 0.65 8.81 -20.43
N LYS A 90 0.24 8.18 -19.34
CA LYS A 90 -0.26 6.79 -19.33
C LYS A 90 -1.56 6.69 -18.56
N PRO A 91 -2.52 5.86 -19.04
CA PRO A 91 -3.74 5.64 -18.29
C PRO A 91 -3.45 4.91 -16.97
N VAL A 92 -3.97 5.45 -15.88
CA VAL A 92 -3.86 4.88 -14.53
C VAL A 92 -5.25 4.41 -14.09
N GLN A 93 -5.35 3.17 -13.63
CA GLN A 93 -6.59 2.61 -13.12
C GLN A 93 -6.63 2.69 -11.60
N VAL A 94 -7.83 2.94 -11.03
CA VAL A 94 -8.06 2.76 -9.60
C VAL A 94 -8.59 1.35 -9.38
N VAL A 95 -7.98 0.61 -8.47
CA VAL A 95 -8.32 -0.77 -8.13
C VAL A 95 -8.38 -0.94 -6.62
N CYS A 96 -9.06 -1.96 -6.14
CA CYS A 96 -9.08 -2.26 -4.71
C CYS A 96 -7.70 -2.74 -4.22
N ASP A 97 -7.43 -2.55 -2.92
CA ASP A 97 -6.27 -3.15 -2.28
C ASP A 97 -6.33 -4.68 -2.40
N PRO A 98 -5.21 -5.38 -2.63
CA PRO A 98 -5.20 -6.83 -2.84
C PRO A 98 -5.80 -7.63 -1.69
N VAL A 99 -5.89 -7.08 -0.48
CA VAL A 99 -6.58 -7.73 0.64
C VAL A 99 -8.05 -8.05 0.33
N PHE A 100 -8.70 -7.25 -0.53
CA PHE A 100 -10.09 -7.44 -0.92
C PHE A 100 -10.29 -8.40 -2.10
N LEU A 101 -9.22 -8.94 -2.70
CA LEU A 101 -9.32 -9.91 -3.79
C LEU A 101 -9.74 -11.30 -3.31
N LEU A 102 -9.60 -11.58 -2.01
CA LEU A 102 -10.02 -12.82 -1.39
C LEU A 102 -11.17 -12.57 -0.41
N SER A 103 -12.14 -13.48 -0.39
CA SER A 103 -13.15 -13.46 0.65
C SER A 103 -12.57 -13.80 2.03
N ARG A 104 -13.30 -13.46 3.09
CA ARG A 104 -12.91 -13.79 4.48
C ARG A 104 -12.60 -15.27 4.64
N GLU A 105 -13.43 -16.15 4.08
CA GLU A 105 -13.28 -17.61 4.17
C GLU A 105 -12.01 -18.08 3.48
N LYS A 106 -11.70 -17.51 2.31
CA LYS A 106 -10.46 -17.81 1.58
C LYS A 106 -9.23 -17.34 2.34
N TRP A 107 -9.29 -16.15 2.97
CA TRP A 107 -8.21 -15.68 3.85
C TRP A 107 -7.98 -16.60 5.03
N ILE A 108 -9.05 -16.94 5.78
CA ILE A 108 -8.99 -17.86 6.92
C ILE A 108 -8.33 -19.19 6.52
N LYS A 109 -8.80 -19.76 5.39
CA LYS A 109 -8.29 -21.04 4.89
C LYS A 109 -6.81 -20.96 4.47
N SER A 110 -6.43 -19.95 3.67
CA SER A 110 -5.05 -19.85 3.14
C SER A 110 -4.03 -19.52 4.21
N MET A 111 -4.40 -18.72 5.19
CA MET A 111 -3.52 -18.29 6.28
C MET A 111 -3.62 -19.20 7.51
N GLN A 112 -4.50 -20.21 7.48
CA GLN A 112 -4.79 -21.11 8.61
C GLN A 112 -5.12 -20.33 9.90
N LEU A 113 -5.86 -19.23 9.75
CA LEU A 113 -6.18 -18.36 10.88
C LEU A 113 -7.13 -19.05 11.86
N LYS A 114 -6.84 -18.92 13.14
CA LYS A 114 -7.73 -19.34 14.22
C LYS A 114 -8.45 -18.10 14.75
N ALA A 115 -9.79 -18.13 14.74
CA ALA A 115 -10.55 -17.06 15.37
C ALA A 115 -10.37 -17.09 16.88
N PRO A 116 -10.26 -15.94 17.56
CA PRO A 116 -10.32 -15.88 19.01
C PRO A 116 -11.66 -16.43 19.51
N ILE A 117 -11.64 -17.13 20.64
CA ILE A 117 -12.86 -17.64 21.28
C ILE A 117 -13.47 -16.52 22.12
N GLY A 118 -14.79 -16.28 21.95
CA GLY A 118 -15.54 -15.30 22.72
C GLY A 118 -15.67 -13.94 22.04
N LYS A 119 -16.18 -12.95 22.80
CA LYS A 119 -16.31 -11.57 22.35
C LYS A 119 -14.98 -10.84 22.58
N TYR A 120 -14.51 -10.10 21.59
CA TYR A 120 -13.28 -9.32 21.71
C TYR A 120 -13.38 -8.00 20.94
N ILE A 121 -12.54 -7.07 21.33
CA ILE A 121 -12.28 -5.82 20.61
C ILE A 121 -10.84 -5.88 20.13
N LEU A 122 -10.63 -5.74 18.81
CA LEU A 122 -9.30 -5.64 18.23
C LEU A 122 -8.87 -4.18 18.21
N CYS A 123 -7.80 -3.87 18.94
CA CYS A 123 -7.15 -2.56 18.89
C CYS A 123 -5.87 -2.66 18.02
N TYR A 124 -5.76 -1.78 17.03
CA TYR A 124 -4.57 -1.66 16.19
C TYR A 124 -4.05 -0.23 16.25
N PHE A 125 -2.91 -0.06 16.89
CA PHE A 125 -2.26 1.25 17.05
C PHE A 125 -1.09 1.39 16.07
N LEU A 126 -1.00 2.55 15.41
CA LEU A 126 0.13 2.91 14.56
C LEU A 126 1.10 3.77 15.37
N GLY A 127 2.30 3.25 15.60
CA GLY A 127 3.36 3.91 16.37
C GLY A 127 3.26 3.69 17.90
N ASP A 128 4.30 4.11 18.58
CA ASP A 128 4.41 4.02 20.04
C ASP A 128 3.90 5.31 20.67
N ASN A 129 2.63 5.31 21.05
CA ASN A 129 2.06 6.36 21.89
C ASN A 129 1.28 5.72 23.05
N PRO A 130 1.95 5.46 24.19
CA PRO A 130 1.37 4.80 25.34
C PRO A 130 0.13 5.53 25.90
N GLU A 131 0.13 6.86 25.88
CA GLU A 131 -0.99 7.65 26.41
C GLU A 131 -2.29 7.44 25.60
N TYR A 132 -2.22 7.38 24.27
CA TYR A 132 -3.39 7.07 23.45
C TYR A 132 -3.84 5.62 23.58
N GLN A 133 -2.91 4.70 23.80
CA GLN A 133 -3.24 3.30 24.02
C GLN A 133 -4.00 3.14 25.36
N GLU A 134 -3.54 3.79 26.42
CA GLU A 134 -4.16 3.78 27.73
C GLU A 134 -5.54 4.43 27.71
N LEU A 135 -5.67 5.63 27.13
CA LEU A 135 -6.96 6.33 26.97
C LEU A 135 -7.97 5.48 26.19
N SER A 136 -7.55 4.82 25.12
CA SER A 136 -8.44 3.96 24.35
C SER A 136 -8.93 2.78 25.16
N LEU A 137 -8.07 2.16 25.98
CA LEU A 137 -8.42 1.03 26.84
C LEU A 137 -9.41 1.46 27.95
N ILE A 138 -9.25 2.64 28.54
CA ILE A 138 -10.15 3.20 29.53
C ILE A 138 -11.54 3.41 28.94
N HIS A 139 -11.65 4.01 27.75
CA HIS A 139 -12.93 4.21 27.06
C HIS A 139 -13.65 2.92 26.66
N ILE A 140 -12.90 1.85 26.45
CA ILE A 140 -13.45 0.52 26.14
C ILE A 140 -13.94 -0.18 27.41
N SER A 141 -13.16 -0.11 28.51
CA SER A 141 -13.46 -0.79 29.77
C SER A 141 -14.48 -0.07 30.63
N GLU A 142 -14.53 1.26 30.53
CA GLU A 142 -15.46 2.12 31.28
C GLU A 142 -16.28 3.01 30.32
N PRO A 143 -17.25 2.46 29.59
CA PRO A 143 -18.10 3.28 28.73
C PRO A 143 -18.88 4.26 29.58
N THR A 144 -18.65 5.56 29.35
CA THR A 144 -19.39 6.64 30.01
C THR A 144 -20.88 6.37 29.90
N ARG A 145 -21.54 6.10 31.04
CA ARG A 145 -23.00 6.07 31.11
C ARG A 145 -23.50 7.42 30.65
N ARG A 146 -24.19 7.48 29.53
CA ARG A 146 -24.98 8.65 29.17
C ARG A 146 -26.01 8.82 30.27
N THR A 147 -25.86 9.81 31.12
CA THR A 147 -26.97 10.30 31.97
C THR A 147 -28.06 10.74 31.02
N PRO A 148 -29.31 10.27 31.16
CA PRO A 148 -30.42 10.81 30.38
C PRO A 148 -30.52 12.29 30.73
N ILE A 149 -30.52 13.15 29.72
CA ILE A 149 -30.85 14.56 29.89
C ILE A 149 -32.35 14.60 30.22
N SER A 150 -32.67 14.95 31.46
CA SER A 150 -34.02 15.22 31.95
C SER A 150 -34.58 16.48 31.31
#